data_e4488a11acb765738eb0f2176ab60214
#
_entry.id   e4488a11acb765738eb0f2176ab60214
#
_cell.length_a   1.000
_cell.length_b   1.000
_cell.length_c   1.000
_cell.angle_alpha   90.00
_cell.angle_beta   90.00
_cell.angle_gamma   90.00
#
_symmetry.space_group_name_H-M   'P 1'
#
loop_
_entity.id
_entity.type
_entity.pdbx_description
1 polymer ?
#
loop_
_entity_poly.entity_id
_entity_poly.type
_entity_poly.pdbx_seq_one_letter_code
_entity_poly.pdbx_strand_id
1 'polypeptide(L)'
;MVEHREGRGAVMGSKFYINYEEGVEDGVPQQTMDGLRGYIEDNHSPGGFLTSVLENDLTGAVCMADLKNTAALRTIVQWVYNNAPGNCRGSKDKVEAWLCADKGLSAIG
;
A
#
# COMPACT_ATOMS: atom_id res chain seq x y z
N MET A 1 -24.03 7.69 -3.92
CA MET A 1 -23.57 7.79 -4.15
C MET A 1 -22.62 7.94 -4.58
N VAL A 2 -22.40 7.63 -4.75
CA VAL A 2 -21.42 7.79 -5.45
C VAL A 2 -20.91 9.03 -5.30
N GLU A 3 -21.56 9.88 -5.02
CA GLU A 3 -21.11 11.05 -4.92
C GLU A 3 -20.04 11.21 -4.01
N HIS A 4 -20.00 10.58 -3.00
CA HIS A 4 -18.95 10.91 -2.16
C HIS A 4 -17.68 10.45 -2.80
N ARG A 5 -17.76 9.70 -3.77
CA ARG A 5 -16.58 9.28 -4.41
C ARG A 5 -16.08 10.45 -5.08
N GLU A 6 -16.89 11.22 -5.63
CA GLU A 6 -16.46 12.31 -6.31
C GLU A 6 -15.94 13.26 -5.34
N GLY A 7 -16.50 13.32 -4.24
CA GLY A 7 -16.02 14.23 -3.29
C GLY A 7 -14.61 13.92 -2.98
N ARG A 8 -14.31 12.66 -2.98
CA ARG A 8 -12.99 12.28 -2.70
C ARG A 8 -12.07 12.84 -3.70
N GLY A 9 -12.42 12.75 -4.91
CA GLY A 9 -11.55 13.22 -5.93
C GLY A 9 -11.35 14.67 -5.76
N ALA A 10 -12.37 15.31 -5.38
CA ALA A 10 -12.26 16.72 -5.34
C ALA A 10 -11.35 17.14 -4.26
N VAL A 11 -11.29 16.42 -3.26
CA VAL A 11 -10.49 16.81 -2.21
C VAL A 11 -9.11 16.70 -2.47
N MET A 12 -8.84 16.60 -3.49
CA MET A 12 -7.63 16.44 -3.84
C MET A 12 -6.70 17.10 -3.10
N GLY A 13 -6.87 18.01 -2.59
CA GLY A 13 -5.86 18.63 -1.91
C GLY A 13 -5.23 17.65 -1.02
N SER A 14 -6.00 16.75 -0.59
CA SER A 14 -5.43 15.90 0.30
C SER A 14 -4.88 14.83 -0.44
N LYS A 15 -3.90 15.02 -1.11
CA LYS A 15 -3.31 14.07 -1.86
C LYS A 15 -3.26 12.74 -1.32
N PHE A 16 -3.38 12.52 -0.11
CA PHE A 16 -3.30 11.20 0.39
C PHE A 16 -4.55 10.66 1.01
N TYR A 17 -5.68 11.15 0.57
CA TYR A 17 -6.89 10.55 1.11
C TYR A 17 -7.04 9.16 0.50
N ILE A 18 -6.97 8.14 1.30
CA ILE A 18 -7.09 6.77 0.84
C ILE A 18 -8.10 6.08 1.72
N ASN A 19 -9.02 5.37 1.11
CA ASN A 19 -10.03 4.66 1.88
C ASN A 19 -9.57 3.23 2.14
N TYR A 20 -8.90 3.03 3.27
CA TYR A 20 -8.41 1.71 3.61
C TYR A 20 -9.53 0.73 3.92
N GLU A 21 -10.64 1.24 4.46
CA GLU A 21 -11.72 0.35 4.81
C GLU A 21 -12.34 -0.28 3.57
N GLU A 22 -12.34 0.42 2.47
CA GLU A 22 -12.90 -0.13 1.27
C GLU A 22 -12.09 -1.34 0.84
N GLY A 23 -10.79 -1.32 1.04
CA GLY A 23 -9.96 -2.47 0.68
C GLY A 23 -10.32 -3.69 1.52
N VAL A 24 -10.61 -3.47 2.79
CA VAL A 24 -10.98 -4.58 3.66
C VAL A 24 -12.35 -5.13 3.23
N GLU A 25 -13.26 -4.24 2.85
CA GLU A 25 -14.55 -4.68 2.39
C GLU A 25 -14.44 -5.46 1.09
N ASP A 26 -13.43 -5.16 0.28
CA ASP A 26 -13.24 -5.87 -0.97
C ASP A 26 -12.55 -7.21 -0.77
N GLY A 27 -12.06 -7.47 0.39
CA GLY A 27 -11.45 -8.77 0.66
C GLY A 27 -10.02 -8.74 1.16
N VAL A 28 -9.41 -7.59 1.31
CA VAL A 28 -8.04 -7.54 1.83
C VAL A 28 -8.10 -7.85 3.32
N PRO A 29 -7.29 -8.79 3.81
CA PRO A 29 -7.31 -9.08 5.25
C PRO A 29 -7.00 -7.83 6.06
N GLN A 30 -7.66 -7.68 7.19
CA GLN A 30 -7.49 -6.48 8.00
C GLN A 30 -6.02 -6.27 8.40
N GLN A 31 -5.35 -7.31 8.79
CA GLN A 31 -3.97 -7.19 9.20
C GLN A 31 -3.10 -6.72 8.05
N THR A 32 -3.38 -7.17 6.85
CA THR A 32 -2.64 -6.77 5.68
C THR A 32 -2.91 -5.30 5.37
N MET A 33 -4.16 -4.87 5.53
CA MET A 33 -4.48 -3.48 5.30
C MET A 33 -3.83 -2.60 6.34
N ASP A 34 -3.72 -3.07 7.59
CA ASP A 34 -3.04 -2.30 8.63
C ASP A 34 -1.57 -2.11 8.26
N GLY A 35 -0.95 -3.14 7.68
CA GLY A 35 0.43 -3.04 7.24
C GLY A 35 0.59 -2.03 6.11
N LEU A 36 -0.36 -2.03 5.17
CA LEU A 36 -0.30 -1.09 4.07
C LEU A 36 -0.48 0.33 4.58
N ARG A 37 -1.39 0.52 5.52
CA ARG A 37 -1.61 1.85 6.04
C ARG A 37 -0.38 2.36 6.77
N GLY A 38 0.26 1.52 7.58
CA GLY A 38 1.46 1.93 8.27
C GLY A 38 2.57 2.29 7.30
N TYR A 39 2.67 1.54 6.21
CA TYR A 39 3.67 1.82 5.21
C TYR A 39 3.39 3.14 4.50
N ILE A 40 2.16 3.32 4.07
CA ILE A 40 1.83 4.52 3.30
C ILE A 40 1.85 5.78 4.16
N GLU A 41 1.30 5.69 5.34
CA GLU A 41 1.20 6.89 6.17
C GLU A 41 2.39 7.15 7.07
N ASP A 42 3.00 6.10 7.57
CA ASP A 42 4.06 6.25 8.55
C ASP A 42 5.42 5.78 8.05
N ASN A 43 5.52 5.36 6.82
CA ASN A 43 6.77 4.88 6.21
C ASN A 43 7.36 3.69 6.99
N HIS A 44 6.49 2.86 7.55
CA HIS A 44 6.94 1.69 8.27
C HIS A 44 7.04 0.51 7.34
N SER A 45 7.99 -0.37 7.59
CA SER A 45 8.12 -1.58 6.79
C SER A 45 6.91 -2.47 7.00
N PRO A 46 6.25 -2.88 5.95
CA PRO A 46 5.03 -3.68 6.07
C PRO A 46 5.25 -5.18 6.15
N GLY A 47 6.48 -5.63 6.26
CA GLY A 47 6.75 -7.05 6.29
C GLY A 47 7.07 -7.59 4.91
N GLY A 48 7.58 -8.81 4.85
CA GLY A 48 8.11 -9.36 3.62
C GLY A 48 7.11 -9.55 2.50
N PHE A 49 5.92 -10.03 2.83
CA PHE A 49 4.92 -10.25 1.79
C PHE A 49 4.55 -8.93 1.11
N LEU A 50 4.19 -7.93 1.88
CA LEU A 50 3.77 -6.67 1.29
C LEU A 50 4.93 -5.94 0.64
N THR A 51 6.13 -6.09 1.18
CA THR A 51 7.28 -5.48 0.55
C THR A 51 7.43 -6.05 -0.86
N SER A 52 7.27 -7.36 -1.02
CA SER A 52 7.37 -7.96 -2.34
C SER A 52 6.25 -7.46 -3.26
N VAL A 53 5.05 -7.31 -2.74
CA VAL A 53 3.94 -6.80 -3.55
C VAL A 53 4.27 -5.38 -4.01
N LEU A 54 4.76 -4.56 -3.10
CA LEU A 54 5.03 -3.17 -3.42
C LEU A 54 6.21 -3.03 -4.37
N GLU A 55 7.17 -3.94 -4.28
CA GLU A 55 8.32 -3.92 -5.18
C GLU A 55 8.01 -4.53 -6.53
N ASN A 56 6.81 -5.02 -6.69
CA ASN A 56 6.39 -5.67 -7.94
C ASN A 56 7.15 -6.99 -8.13
N ASP A 57 7.44 -7.65 -7.02
CA ASP A 57 8.14 -8.92 -7.03
C ASP A 57 7.10 -10.02 -6.83
N LEU A 58 6.55 -10.52 -7.93
CA LEU A 58 5.49 -11.50 -7.87
C LEU A 58 5.91 -12.78 -7.18
N THR A 59 7.08 -13.28 -7.51
CA THR A 59 7.53 -14.54 -6.94
C THR A 59 7.69 -14.41 -5.42
N GLY A 60 8.31 -13.33 -4.97
CA GLY A 60 8.47 -13.13 -3.54
C GLY A 60 7.13 -13.01 -2.85
N ALA A 61 6.19 -12.30 -3.47
CA ALA A 61 4.89 -12.12 -2.87
C ALA A 61 4.17 -13.47 -2.73
N VAL A 62 4.22 -14.28 -3.75
CA VAL A 62 3.56 -15.58 -3.70
C VAL A 62 4.22 -16.49 -2.65
N CYS A 63 5.53 -16.46 -2.58
CA CYS A 63 6.23 -17.34 -1.65
C CYS A 63 6.04 -16.93 -0.20
N MET A 64 5.82 -15.66 0.06
CA MET A 64 5.68 -15.19 1.43
C MET A 64 4.24 -15.01 1.90
N ALA A 65 3.28 -15.21 1.03
CA ALA A 65 1.89 -15.03 1.41
C ALA A 65 1.41 -16.16 2.31
N ASP A 66 0.70 -15.81 3.37
CA ASP A 66 0.07 -16.82 4.18
C ASP A 66 -1.24 -17.20 3.47
N LEU A 67 -2.04 -18.06 4.07
CA LEU A 67 -3.24 -18.51 3.41
C LEU A 67 -4.23 -17.37 3.14
N LYS A 68 -4.38 -16.47 4.06
CA LYS A 68 -5.34 -15.40 3.87
C LYS A 68 -4.87 -14.47 2.76
N ASN A 69 -3.58 -14.16 2.74
CA ASN A 69 -3.07 -13.27 1.72
C ASN A 69 -3.03 -13.96 0.36
N THR A 70 -2.80 -15.27 0.33
CA THR A 70 -2.83 -15.99 -0.92
C THR A 70 -4.22 -15.92 -1.53
N ALA A 71 -5.25 -16.12 -0.71
CA ALA A 71 -6.60 -16.07 -1.22
C ALA A 71 -7.00 -14.67 -1.68
N ALA A 72 -6.40 -13.65 -1.10
CA ALA A 72 -6.74 -12.29 -1.43
C ALA A 72 -5.70 -11.60 -2.31
N LEU A 73 -4.74 -12.34 -2.84
CA LEU A 73 -3.61 -11.73 -3.53
C LEU A 73 -4.03 -10.79 -4.65
N ARG A 74 -4.96 -11.20 -5.47
CA ARG A 74 -5.38 -10.36 -6.57
C ARG A 74 -5.99 -9.08 -6.06
N THR A 75 -6.83 -9.17 -5.03
CA THR A 75 -7.49 -8.01 -4.47
C THR A 75 -6.46 -7.07 -3.84
N ILE A 76 -5.46 -7.63 -3.17
CA ILE A 76 -4.43 -6.83 -2.54
C ILE A 76 -3.64 -6.07 -3.60
N VAL A 77 -3.24 -6.77 -4.66
CA VAL A 77 -2.46 -6.13 -5.72
C VAL A 77 -3.28 -5.04 -6.40
N GLN A 78 -4.57 -5.31 -6.66
CA GLN A 78 -5.39 -4.31 -7.30
C GLN A 78 -5.60 -3.10 -6.40
N TRP A 79 -5.79 -3.33 -5.10
CA TRP A 79 -5.97 -2.22 -4.19
C TRP A 79 -4.73 -1.34 -4.15
N VAL A 80 -3.56 -1.97 -4.09
CA VAL A 80 -2.31 -1.24 -4.05
C VAL A 80 -2.14 -0.42 -5.33
N TYR A 81 -2.40 -1.06 -6.47
CA TYR A 81 -2.21 -0.39 -7.73
C TYR A 81 -3.15 0.81 -7.88
N ASN A 82 -4.36 0.68 -7.37
CA ASN A 82 -5.35 1.72 -7.54
C ASN A 82 -5.30 2.82 -6.48
N ASN A 83 -4.76 2.51 -5.32
CA ASN A 83 -4.85 3.45 -4.20
C ASN A 83 -3.53 3.95 -3.66
N ALA A 84 -2.48 3.15 -3.69
CA ALA A 84 -1.22 3.58 -3.12
C ALA A 84 -0.55 4.61 -4.03
N PRO A 85 0.12 5.60 -3.47
CA PRO A 85 0.80 6.59 -4.30
C PRO A 85 1.81 5.92 -5.23
N GLY A 86 1.90 6.42 -6.44
CA GLY A 86 2.77 5.78 -7.43
C GLY A 86 4.23 5.79 -7.05
N ASN A 87 4.66 6.76 -6.26
CA ASN A 87 6.06 6.83 -5.89
C ASN A 87 6.43 5.92 -4.72
N CYS A 88 5.48 5.17 -4.17
CA CYS A 88 5.81 4.26 -3.07
C CYS A 88 5.76 2.80 -3.51
N ARG A 89 5.52 2.53 -4.77
CA ARG A 89 5.40 1.17 -5.24
C ARG A 89 5.88 1.04 -6.66
N GLY A 90 6.12 -0.16 -7.08
CA GLY A 90 6.46 -0.44 -8.45
C GLY A 90 7.87 -0.95 -8.64
N SER A 91 8.77 -0.71 -7.72
CA SER A 91 10.11 -1.23 -7.81
C SER A 91 10.75 -1.22 -6.45
N LYS A 92 11.85 -1.95 -6.33
CA LYS A 92 12.55 -2.01 -5.07
C LYS A 92 13.11 -0.64 -4.72
N ASP A 93 13.58 0.09 -5.71
CA ASP A 93 14.13 1.42 -5.45
C ASP A 93 13.08 2.35 -4.89
N LYS A 94 11.86 2.28 -5.41
CA LYS A 94 10.81 3.16 -4.92
C LYS A 94 10.41 2.79 -3.50
N VAL A 95 10.38 1.51 -3.20
CA VAL A 95 10.02 1.07 -1.87
C VAL A 95 11.08 1.51 -0.87
N GLU A 96 12.35 1.34 -1.23
CA GLU A 96 13.41 1.74 -0.34
C GLU A 96 13.39 3.25 -0.11
N ALA A 97 13.13 4.00 -1.16
CA ALA A 97 13.06 5.44 -1.02
C ALA A 97 11.91 5.84 -0.11
N TRP A 98 10.78 5.13 -0.22
CA TRP A 98 9.63 5.47 0.60
C TRP A 98 9.90 5.15 2.07
N LEU A 99 10.52 4.01 2.32
CA LEU A 99 10.84 3.63 3.69
C LEU A 99 11.85 4.60 4.30
N CYS A 100 12.73 5.16 3.50
CA CYS A 100 13.68 6.09 4.00
C CYS A 100 13.14 7.50 4.11
N ALA A 101 12.02 7.75 3.50
CA ALA A 101 11.49 9.10 3.49
C ALA A 101 11.19 9.62 4.88
N ASP A 102 10.78 8.73 5.76
CA ASP A 102 10.47 9.16 7.08
C ASP A 102 11.77 9.55 7.75
N LYS A 103 12.85 8.99 7.34
CA LYS A 103 14.08 9.28 7.93
C LYS A 103 14.75 10.18 6.98
N GLY A 104 14.03 10.63 6.06
CA GLY A 104 14.58 11.48 5.07
C GLY A 104 15.18 12.64 5.70
N LEU A 105 14.61 13.00 6.86
CA LEU A 105 15.15 14.07 7.44
C LEU A 105 16.48 13.69 7.83
N SER A 106 16.66 12.52 8.24
CA SER A 106 17.95 12.17 8.69
C SER A 106 18.78 12.12 7.45
N ALA A 107 18.19 11.82 6.42
CA ALA A 107 18.96 11.70 5.21
C ALA A 107 19.41 13.05 4.84
N ILE A 108 18.64 13.99 5.18
CA ILE A 108 18.99 15.21 4.80
C ILE A 108 20.01 15.58 5.63
N GLY A 109 19.97 15.13 6.73
CA GLY A 109 20.98 15.51 7.62
C GLY A 109 22.26 15.02 7.13
#